data_b5d6907cb7b12c93b74be5580eb4e018
#
_entry.id   b5d6907cb7b12c93b74be5580eb4e018
#
_cell.length_a   1.000
_cell.length_b   1.000
_cell.length_c   1.000
_cell.angle_alpha   90.00
_cell.angle_beta   90.00
_cell.angle_gamma   90.00
#
_symmetry.space_group_name_H-M   'P 1'
#
loop_
_entity.id
_entity.type
_entity.pdbx_description
1 polymer ?
#
loop_
_entity_poly.entity_id
_entity_poly.type
_entity_poly.pdbx_seq_one_letter_code
_entity_poly.pdbx_strand_id
1 'polypeptide(L)'
;MNIQSNLEIAIFKDIPKEDTLEILYSLNQANTPEVGSLCSIDELKNLIELSALNFFVLDDEKIVGFIICFREGSTYHSLNYKFFSDSDDKFLYIDRVVIKKEYRKMGAGTLLYNHLSKVANLENLPICCEVNTKPINQISLNFHSKNKYIEVGERHFDDHSVVYLKRK
;
A
#
# COMPACT_ATOMS: atom_id res chain seq x y z
N MET A 1 -22.32 -4.27 -22.05
CA MET A 1 -22.37 -2.95 -21.40
C MET A 1 -21.00 -2.64 -20.82
N ASN A 2 -20.27 -1.67 -21.37
CA ASN A 2 -19.07 -1.16 -20.72
C ASN A 2 -19.53 -0.37 -19.49
N ILE A 3 -19.40 -0.94 -18.31
CA ILE A 3 -19.52 -0.21 -17.06
C ILE A 3 -18.28 0.69 -17.01
N GLN A 4 -18.46 1.94 -17.34
CA GLN A 4 -17.41 2.95 -17.18
C GLN A 4 -17.32 3.21 -15.69
N SER A 5 -16.35 2.59 -15.00
CA SER A 5 -16.11 2.81 -13.57
C SER A 5 -15.64 4.25 -13.37
N ASN A 6 -16.31 4.96 -12.49
CA ASN A 6 -15.94 6.33 -12.11
C ASN A 6 -15.03 6.30 -10.89
N LEU A 7 -13.77 5.92 -11.11
CA LEU A 7 -12.80 5.76 -10.04
C LEU A 7 -12.28 7.11 -9.54
N GLU A 8 -12.37 7.31 -8.24
CA GLU A 8 -11.92 8.53 -7.55
C GLU A 8 -10.98 8.18 -6.40
N ILE A 9 -10.12 9.13 -6.02
CA ILE A 9 -9.25 9.04 -4.84
C ILE A 9 -9.75 9.97 -3.75
N ALA A 10 -9.93 9.44 -2.56
CA ALA A 10 -10.24 10.21 -1.36
C ALA A 10 -9.15 10.01 -0.29
N ILE A 11 -8.65 11.13 0.26
CA ILE A 11 -7.68 11.09 1.36
C ILE A 11 -8.43 10.88 2.67
N PHE A 12 -7.88 10.06 3.56
CA PHE A 12 -8.34 10.01 4.94
C PHE A 12 -7.15 10.05 5.92
N LYS A 13 -7.31 10.78 7.00
CA LYS A 13 -6.28 10.95 8.06
C LYS A 13 -6.75 10.42 9.40
N ASP A 14 -8.03 10.60 9.68
CA ASP A 14 -8.64 10.15 10.93
C ASP A 14 -9.05 8.68 10.81
N ILE A 15 -9.20 8.02 11.96
CA ILE A 15 -9.72 6.66 12.00
C ILE A 15 -11.14 6.66 11.45
N PRO A 16 -11.43 5.86 10.42
CA PRO A 16 -12.78 5.75 9.88
C PRO A 16 -13.78 5.19 10.89
N LYS A 17 -15.08 5.36 10.60
CA LYS A 17 -16.15 4.73 11.37
C LYS A 17 -16.04 3.21 11.29
N GLU A 18 -16.67 2.51 12.24
CA GLU A 18 -16.61 1.05 12.38
C GLU A 18 -16.99 0.32 11.09
N ASP A 19 -18.12 0.69 10.46
CA ASP A 19 -18.57 0.08 9.21
C ASP A 19 -17.52 0.18 8.09
N THR A 20 -16.82 1.31 8.02
CA THR A 20 -15.72 1.52 7.06
C THR A 20 -14.52 0.65 7.41
N LEU A 21 -14.16 0.56 8.68
CA LEU A 21 -13.06 -0.29 9.15
C LEU A 21 -13.33 -1.77 8.85
N GLU A 22 -14.57 -2.24 9.01
CA GLU A 22 -14.97 -3.60 8.63
C GLU A 22 -14.78 -3.86 7.14
N ILE A 23 -15.12 -2.88 6.28
CA ILE A 23 -14.89 -2.96 4.83
C ILE A 23 -13.39 -3.05 4.53
N LEU A 24 -12.57 -2.19 5.12
CA LEU A 24 -11.11 -2.19 4.91
C LEU A 24 -10.47 -3.48 5.40
N TYR A 25 -10.87 -3.96 6.57
CA TYR A 25 -10.39 -5.22 7.14
C TYR A 25 -10.74 -6.39 6.21
N SER A 26 -12.00 -6.48 5.77
CA SER A 26 -12.45 -7.53 4.86
C SER A 26 -11.69 -7.50 3.53
N LEU A 27 -11.47 -6.31 2.95
CA LEU A 27 -10.66 -6.14 1.75
C LEU A 27 -9.21 -6.59 1.96
N ASN A 28 -8.60 -6.25 3.10
CA ASN A 28 -7.25 -6.69 3.44
C ASN A 28 -7.16 -8.22 3.48
N GLN A 29 -8.05 -8.86 4.22
CA GLN A 29 -8.04 -10.31 4.39
C GLN A 29 -8.29 -11.07 3.07
N ALA A 30 -9.10 -10.51 2.19
CA ALA A 30 -9.33 -11.07 0.84
C ALA A 30 -8.13 -10.93 -0.10
N ASN A 31 -7.09 -10.15 0.27
CA ASN A 31 -5.88 -9.91 -0.50
C ASN A 31 -4.62 -10.56 0.10
N THR A 32 -4.77 -11.42 1.09
CA THR A 32 -3.67 -12.25 1.62
C THR A 32 -3.37 -13.43 0.70
N PRO A 33 -2.13 -13.91 0.56
CA PRO A 33 -0.92 -13.49 1.30
C PRO A 33 -0.14 -12.33 0.67
N GLU A 34 -0.56 -11.75 -0.46
CA GLU A 34 0.15 -10.66 -1.14
C GLU A 34 0.26 -9.41 -0.25
N VAL A 35 -0.74 -9.21 0.61
CA VAL A 35 -0.75 -8.25 1.71
C VAL A 35 -0.70 -9.02 3.02
N GLY A 36 0.03 -8.53 4.00
CA GLY A 36 0.08 -9.15 5.33
C GLY A 36 -1.31 -9.26 5.96
N SER A 37 -1.63 -10.45 6.50
CA SER A 37 -2.85 -10.66 7.27
C SER A 37 -2.87 -9.79 8.52
N LEU A 38 -4.06 -9.34 8.91
CA LEU A 38 -4.30 -8.61 10.15
C LEU A 38 -5.03 -9.51 11.13
N CYS A 39 -4.63 -9.47 12.40
CA CYS A 39 -5.27 -10.28 13.45
C CYS A 39 -6.64 -9.76 13.87
N SER A 40 -6.85 -8.43 13.73
CA SER A 40 -8.08 -7.76 14.16
C SER A 40 -8.28 -6.41 13.49
N ILE A 41 -9.47 -5.85 13.64
CA ILE A 41 -9.79 -4.46 13.27
C ILE A 41 -8.96 -3.47 14.12
N ASP A 42 -8.68 -3.80 15.38
CA ASP A 42 -7.85 -2.94 16.24
C ASP A 42 -6.40 -2.85 15.73
N GLU A 43 -5.86 -3.92 15.14
CA GLU A 43 -4.57 -3.85 14.46
C GLU A 43 -4.61 -2.90 13.25
N LEU A 44 -5.69 -2.94 12.47
CA LEU A 44 -5.90 -1.99 11.37
C LEU A 44 -6.00 -0.54 11.87
N LYS A 45 -6.74 -0.29 12.96
CA LYS A 45 -6.82 1.04 13.60
C LYS A 45 -5.43 1.53 13.99
N ASN A 46 -4.64 0.70 14.65
CA ASN A 46 -3.28 1.04 15.05
C ASN A 46 -2.38 1.37 13.85
N LEU A 47 -2.48 0.65 12.74
CA LEU A 47 -1.77 0.98 11.51
C LEU A 47 -2.17 2.36 10.97
N ILE A 48 -3.46 2.67 10.96
CA ILE A 48 -3.97 3.98 10.51
C ILE A 48 -3.49 5.10 11.44
N GLU A 49 -3.50 4.90 12.75
CA GLU A 49 -3.00 5.88 13.74
C GLU A 49 -1.52 6.19 13.56
N LEU A 50 -0.70 5.19 13.26
CA LEU A 50 0.74 5.35 13.05
C LEU A 50 1.09 5.85 11.65
N SER A 51 0.15 5.78 10.70
CA SER A 51 0.38 6.14 9.30
C SER A 51 0.45 7.65 9.10
N ALA A 52 1.05 8.05 7.98
CA ALA A 52 1.20 9.45 7.61
C ALA A 52 0.28 9.86 6.46
N LEU A 53 -0.08 8.92 5.59
CA LEU A 53 -0.84 9.20 4.37
C LEU A 53 -1.66 7.99 3.97
N ASN A 54 -2.96 8.18 3.82
CA ASN A 54 -3.88 7.11 3.43
C ASN A 54 -4.87 7.60 2.37
N PHE A 55 -5.19 6.71 1.43
CA PHE A 55 -6.20 6.97 0.41
C PHE A 55 -7.19 5.82 0.30
N PHE A 56 -8.44 6.16 -0.04
CA PHE A 56 -9.41 5.22 -0.62
C PHE A 56 -9.41 5.34 -2.15
N VAL A 57 -9.64 4.23 -2.81
CA VAL A 57 -10.15 4.20 -4.18
C VAL A 57 -11.65 3.98 -4.09
N LEU A 58 -12.42 4.89 -4.66
CA LEU A 58 -13.87 4.85 -4.67
C LEU A 58 -14.39 4.58 -6.09
N ASP A 59 -15.50 3.87 -6.19
CA ASP A 59 -16.33 3.73 -7.37
C ASP A 59 -17.77 4.04 -6.97
N ASP A 60 -18.32 5.16 -7.42
CA ASP A 60 -19.62 5.68 -6.99
C ASP A 60 -19.81 5.62 -5.45
N GLU A 61 -18.91 6.27 -4.71
CA GLU A 61 -18.87 6.33 -3.23
C GLU A 61 -18.55 5.00 -2.51
N LYS A 62 -18.42 3.88 -3.24
CA LYS A 62 -18.05 2.59 -2.65
C LYS A 62 -16.54 2.43 -2.59
N ILE A 63 -16.03 2.02 -1.44
CA ILE A 63 -14.60 1.71 -1.28
C ILE A 63 -14.29 0.41 -2.02
N VAL A 64 -13.42 0.51 -3.02
CA VAL A 64 -12.95 -0.61 -3.84
C VAL A 64 -11.45 -0.89 -3.69
N GLY A 65 -10.76 -0.05 -2.93
CA GLY A 65 -9.36 -0.21 -2.59
C GLY A 65 -8.90 0.83 -1.60
N PHE A 66 -7.71 0.63 -1.05
CA PHE A 66 -7.05 1.59 -0.17
C PHE A 66 -5.54 1.40 -0.14
N ILE A 67 -4.84 2.41 0.35
CA ILE A 67 -3.41 2.39 0.62
C ILE A 67 -3.13 2.97 2.01
N ILE A 68 -2.16 2.39 2.71
CA ILE A 68 -1.62 2.90 3.97
C ILE A 68 -0.13 3.13 3.79
N CYS A 69 0.33 4.36 4.08
CA CYS A 69 1.72 4.77 3.94
C CYS A 69 2.26 5.38 5.23
N PHE A 70 3.55 5.13 5.47
CA PHE A 70 4.30 5.67 6.59
C PHE A 70 5.38 6.63 6.12
N ARG A 71 5.73 7.57 6.97
CA ARG A 71 6.89 8.46 6.83
C ARG A 71 8.01 8.00 7.77
N GLU A 72 9.19 8.55 7.55
CA GLU A 72 10.30 8.45 8.49
C GLU A 72 9.89 8.87 9.91
N GLY A 73 10.50 8.24 10.91
CA GLY A 73 10.25 8.57 12.32
C GLY A 73 8.97 7.97 12.93
N SER A 74 8.21 7.15 12.17
CA SER A 74 7.10 6.39 12.74
C SER A 74 7.60 5.36 13.75
N THR A 75 6.82 5.11 14.80
CA THR A 75 7.05 4.04 15.77
C THR A 75 6.53 2.68 15.27
N TYR A 76 6.25 2.56 13.98
CA TYR A 76 5.78 1.33 13.36
C TYR A 76 6.85 0.22 13.44
N HIS A 77 6.49 -0.89 14.07
CA HIS A 77 7.36 -2.04 14.27
C HIS A 77 7.23 -3.05 13.11
N SER A 78 7.91 -2.77 12.01
CA SER A 78 8.03 -3.68 10.87
C SER A 78 9.49 -3.77 10.45
N LEU A 79 10.01 -4.98 10.24
CA LEU A 79 11.37 -5.19 9.73
C LEU A 79 11.54 -4.65 8.31
N ASN A 80 10.48 -4.65 7.50
CA ASN A 80 10.48 -4.09 6.16
C ASN A 80 10.54 -2.55 6.21
N TYR A 81 9.72 -1.91 7.05
CA TYR A 81 9.79 -0.48 7.30
C TYR A 81 11.16 -0.07 7.86
N LYS A 82 11.69 -0.85 8.81
CA LYS A 82 13.01 -0.59 9.41
C LYS A 82 14.13 -0.57 8.40
N PHE A 83 14.10 -1.41 7.36
CA PHE A 83 15.10 -1.41 6.30
C PHE A 83 15.26 -0.02 5.67
N PHE A 84 14.16 0.67 5.38
CA PHE A 84 14.17 2.01 4.82
C PHE A 84 14.52 3.09 5.86
N SER A 85 14.04 2.95 7.09
CA SER A 85 14.41 3.86 8.20
C SER A 85 15.91 3.87 8.51
N ASP A 86 16.59 2.74 8.30
CA ASP A 86 18.03 2.62 8.54
C ASP A 86 18.87 3.19 7.38
N SER A 87 18.27 3.34 6.18
CA SER A 87 18.99 3.72 4.95
C SER A 87 18.64 5.09 4.39
N ASP A 88 17.51 5.66 4.77
CA ASP A 88 17.02 6.93 4.20
C ASP A 88 16.54 7.89 5.31
N ASP A 89 16.95 9.14 5.21
CA ASP A 89 16.53 10.19 6.15
C ASP A 89 15.08 10.63 5.96
N LYS A 90 14.59 10.54 4.71
CA LYS A 90 13.22 10.90 4.32
C LYS A 90 12.71 9.93 3.26
N PHE A 91 11.50 9.44 3.44
CA PHE A 91 10.86 8.53 2.48
C PHE A 91 9.35 8.47 2.70
N LEU A 92 8.65 7.94 1.72
CA LEU A 92 7.27 7.51 1.81
C LEU A 92 7.21 6.00 1.60
N TYR A 93 6.91 5.26 2.66
CA TYR A 93 6.85 3.81 2.65
C TYR A 93 5.41 3.33 2.50
N ILE A 94 5.16 2.53 1.46
CA ILE A 94 3.88 1.87 1.25
C ILE A 94 3.88 0.58 2.05
N ASP A 95 3.09 0.52 3.11
CA ASP A 95 2.92 -0.69 3.90
C ASP A 95 1.97 -1.67 3.21
N ARG A 96 0.85 -1.17 2.72
CA ARG A 96 -0.13 -1.99 2.01
C ARG A 96 -0.89 -1.23 0.95
N VAL A 97 -1.13 -1.93 -0.15
CA VAL A 97 -2.05 -1.54 -1.22
C VAL A 97 -3.04 -2.67 -1.41
N VAL A 98 -4.30 -2.36 -1.30
CA VAL A 98 -5.39 -3.33 -1.44
C VAL A 98 -6.34 -2.83 -2.52
N ILE A 99 -6.57 -3.66 -3.54
CA ILE A 99 -7.55 -3.40 -4.60
C ILE A 99 -8.49 -4.60 -4.68
N LYS A 100 -9.78 -4.35 -4.61
CA LYS A 100 -10.81 -5.37 -4.78
C LYS A 100 -10.62 -6.09 -6.12
N LYS A 101 -10.72 -7.41 -6.10
CA LYS A 101 -10.32 -8.28 -7.22
C LYS A 101 -10.96 -7.87 -8.55
N GLU A 102 -12.23 -7.47 -8.55
CA GLU A 102 -12.99 -7.06 -9.73
C GLU A 102 -12.48 -5.76 -10.34
N TYR A 103 -11.80 -4.92 -9.56
CA TYR A 103 -11.24 -3.63 -9.97
C TYR A 103 -9.75 -3.70 -10.36
N ARG A 104 -9.14 -4.88 -10.20
CA ARG A 104 -7.79 -5.13 -10.70
C ARG A 104 -7.80 -5.08 -12.23
N LYS A 105 -6.75 -4.53 -12.84
CA LYS A 105 -6.64 -4.30 -14.31
C LYS A 105 -7.64 -3.26 -14.88
N MET A 106 -8.45 -2.61 -14.05
CA MET A 106 -9.33 -1.50 -14.45
C MET A 106 -8.70 -0.12 -14.19
N GLY A 107 -7.41 -0.06 -13.91
CA GLY A 107 -6.68 1.19 -13.68
C GLY A 107 -6.66 1.69 -12.23
N ALA A 108 -7.35 1.03 -11.29
CA ALA A 108 -7.41 1.46 -9.88
C ALA A 108 -6.01 1.59 -9.24
N GLY A 109 -5.15 0.60 -9.44
CA GLY A 109 -3.77 0.66 -8.94
C GLY A 109 -2.97 1.79 -9.58
N THR A 110 -3.08 1.98 -10.89
CA THR A 110 -2.41 3.09 -11.60
C THR A 110 -2.88 4.45 -11.09
N LEU A 111 -4.19 4.62 -10.88
CA LEU A 111 -4.77 5.85 -10.33
C LEU A 111 -4.19 6.15 -8.94
N LEU A 112 -4.15 5.14 -8.08
CA LEU A 112 -3.63 5.24 -6.71
C LEU A 112 -2.15 5.65 -6.70
N TYR A 113 -1.30 4.95 -7.48
CA TYR A 113 0.13 5.24 -7.55
C TYR A 113 0.45 6.58 -8.21
N ASN A 114 -0.36 7.01 -9.19
CA ASN A 114 -0.22 8.34 -9.78
C ASN A 114 -0.52 9.44 -8.74
N HIS A 115 -1.55 9.24 -7.92
CA HIS A 115 -1.88 10.18 -6.85
C HIS A 115 -0.79 10.23 -5.77
N LEU A 116 -0.33 9.05 -5.33
CA LEU A 116 0.79 8.93 -4.39
C LEU A 116 2.06 9.62 -4.91
N SER A 117 2.36 9.44 -6.19
CA SER A 117 3.52 10.06 -6.83
C SER A 117 3.45 11.58 -6.85
N LYS A 118 2.27 12.15 -7.07
CA LYS A 118 2.09 13.61 -7.00
C LYS A 118 2.40 14.15 -5.60
N VAL A 119 1.91 13.46 -4.56
CA VAL A 119 2.19 13.85 -3.17
C VAL A 119 3.69 13.71 -2.85
N ALA A 120 4.31 12.60 -3.20
CA ALA A 120 5.73 12.35 -2.95
C ALA A 120 6.62 13.38 -3.66
N ASN A 121 6.29 13.73 -4.92
CA ASN A 121 7.05 14.71 -5.70
C ASN A 121 7.01 16.12 -5.10
N LEU A 122 5.88 16.53 -4.51
CA LEU A 122 5.77 17.84 -3.84
C LEU A 122 6.75 18.00 -2.67
N GLU A 123 7.10 16.91 -2.02
CA GLU A 123 8.02 16.89 -0.87
C GLU A 123 9.40 16.31 -1.22
N ASN A 124 9.65 15.97 -2.48
CA ASN A 124 10.87 15.29 -2.95
C ASN A 124 11.18 13.99 -2.19
N LEU A 125 10.16 13.18 -1.96
CA LEU A 125 10.28 11.91 -1.24
C LEU A 125 10.49 10.74 -2.20
N PRO A 126 11.46 9.86 -1.94
CA PRO A 126 11.46 8.54 -2.56
C PRO A 126 10.27 7.73 -2.05
N ILE A 127 9.67 6.94 -2.94
CA ILE A 127 8.60 6.00 -2.59
C ILE A 127 9.22 4.62 -2.46
N CYS A 128 8.98 3.98 -1.32
CA CYS A 128 9.55 2.69 -0.94
C CYS A 128 8.45 1.67 -0.67
N CYS A 129 8.71 0.42 -1.00
CA CYS A 129 7.83 -0.70 -0.67
C CYS A 129 8.58 -2.03 -0.70
N GLU A 130 7.94 -3.11 -0.29
CA GLU A 130 8.39 -4.46 -0.57
C GLU A 130 7.37 -5.24 -1.38
N VAL A 131 7.85 -6.25 -2.09
CA VAL A 131 7.02 -7.18 -2.86
C VAL A 131 7.50 -8.61 -2.59
N ASN A 132 6.55 -9.52 -2.38
CA ASN A 132 6.86 -10.94 -2.16
C ASN A 132 7.53 -11.55 -3.39
N THR A 133 8.68 -12.21 -3.13
CA THR A 133 9.40 -13.03 -4.11
C THR A 133 9.21 -14.53 -3.83
N LYS A 134 8.78 -14.88 -2.59
CA LYS A 134 8.44 -16.25 -2.20
C LYS A 134 7.33 -16.22 -1.13
N PRO A 135 6.10 -16.67 -1.41
CA PRO A 135 5.58 -16.98 -2.76
C PRO A 135 5.64 -15.76 -3.68
N ILE A 136 5.89 -15.99 -4.96
CA ILE A 136 6.13 -14.89 -5.89
C ILE A 136 4.85 -14.12 -6.24
N ASN A 137 4.91 -12.77 -6.10
CA ASN A 137 3.87 -11.86 -6.59
C ASN A 137 4.30 -11.21 -7.92
N GLN A 138 4.30 -12.01 -8.99
CA GLN A 138 4.78 -11.58 -10.30
C GLN A 138 4.02 -10.36 -10.85
N ILE A 139 2.72 -10.26 -10.57
CA ILE A 139 1.90 -9.12 -11.01
C ILE A 139 2.41 -7.82 -10.40
N SER A 140 2.67 -7.82 -9.11
CA SER A 140 3.21 -6.65 -8.39
C SER A 140 4.63 -6.32 -8.83
N LEU A 141 5.50 -7.32 -8.99
CA LEU A 141 6.87 -7.11 -9.50
C LEU A 141 6.86 -6.45 -10.89
N ASN A 142 6.03 -6.93 -11.80
CA ASN A 142 5.90 -6.37 -13.15
C ASN A 142 5.33 -4.94 -13.11
N PHE A 143 4.35 -4.68 -12.25
CA PHE A 143 3.77 -3.35 -12.09
C PHE A 143 4.82 -2.34 -11.62
N HIS A 144 5.59 -2.68 -10.57
CA HIS A 144 6.61 -1.80 -10.02
C HIS A 144 7.77 -1.58 -11.01
N SER A 145 8.22 -2.61 -11.70
CA SER A 145 9.24 -2.49 -12.75
C SER A 145 8.81 -1.52 -13.85
N LYS A 146 7.59 -1.64 -14.37
CA LYS A 146 7.02 -0.70 -15.36
C LYS A 146 6.94 0.73 -14.84
N ASN A 147 6.73 0.92 -13.53
CA ASN A 147 6.64 2.21 -12.87
C ASN A 147 8.00 2.72 -12.36
N LYS A 148 9.10 2.17 -12.86
CA LYS A 148 10.49 2.62 -12.62
C LYS A 148 10.96 2.47 -11.16
N TYR A 149 10.39 1.53 -10.42
CA TYR A 149 10.95 1.12 -9.15
C TYR A 149 12.19 0.25 -9.40
N ILE A 150 13.22 0.49 -8.62
CA ILE A 150 14.47 -0.28 -8.65
C ILE A 150 14.61 -1.11 -7.38
N GLU A 151 15.21 -2.26 -7.49
CA GLU A 151 15.56 -3.12 -6.37
C GLU A 151 16.70 -2.51 -5.56
N VAL A 152 16.54 -2.44 -4.24
CA VAL A 152 17.52 -1.86 -3.31
C VAL A 152 17.94 -2.82 -2.19
N GLY A 153 17.37 -4.01 -2.15
CA GLY A 153 17.70 -5.06 -1.21
C GLY A 153 16.66 -6.17 -1.18
N GLU A 154 16.88 -7.16 -0.35
CA GLU A 154 15.98 -8.29 -0.16
C GLU A 154 16.02 -8.76 1.30
N ARG A 155 14.99 -9.51 1.70
CA ARG A 155 14.95 -10.19 2.99
C ARG A 155 14.26 -11.54 2.87
N HIS A 156 14.86 -12.52 3.54
CA HIS A 156 14.31 -13.85 3.69
C HIS A 156 13.79 -14.02 5.12
N PHE A 157 12.50 -14.32 5.26
CA PHE A 157 11.86 -14.73 6.49
C PHE A 157 11.69 -16.26 6.49
N ASP A 158 11.26 -16.84 7.59
CA ASP A 158 11.10 -18.28 7.70
C ASP A 158 10.03 -18.83 6.74
N ASP A 159 8.95 -18.07 6.52
CA ASP A 159 7.77 -18.45 5.75
C ASP A 159 7.63 -17.73 4.40
N HIS A 160 8.37 -16.64 4.16
CA HIS A 160 8.30 -15.86 2.92
C HIS A 160 9.60 -15.10 2.63
N SER A 161 9.69 -14.52 1.44
CA SER A 161 10.80 -13.62 1.06
C SER A 161 10.27 -12.42 0.33
N VAL A 162 10.94 -11.29 0.48
CA VAL A 162 10.58 -10.02 -0.16
C VAL A 162 11.78 -9.39 -0.84
N VAL A 163 11.52 -8.60 -1.87
CA VAL A 163 12.44 -7.64 -2.45
C VAL A 163 12.03 -6.23 -2.04
N TYR A 164 13.00 -5.40 -1.68
CA TYR A 164 12.80 -3.99 -1.38
C TYR A 164 12.95 -3.14 -2.62
N LEU A 165 11.94 -2.33 -2.89
CA LEU A 165 11.85 -1.51 -4.09
C LEU A 165 11.80 -0.04 -3.73
N LYS A 166 12.47 0.79 -4.53
CA LYS A 166 12.49 2.25 -4.36
C LYS A 166 12.34 2.96 -5.70
N ARG A 167 11.58 4.04 -5.71
CA ARG A 167 11.50 5.00 -6.81
C ARG A 167 11.81 6.41 -6.29
N LYS A 168 12.72 7.11 -6.95
CA LYS A 168 12.99 8.55 -6.73
C LYS A 168 12.04 9.41 -7.54
#